data_8a7015b102afc6d6cd630c2e7fff2593
#
_entry.id   8a7015b102afc6d6cd630c2e7fff2593
#
_cell.length_a   1.000
_cell.length_b   1.000
_cell.length_c   1.000
_cell.angle_alpha   90.00
_cell.angle_beta   90.00
_cell.angle_gamma   90.00
#
_symmetry.space_group_name_H-M   'P 1'
#
loop_
_entity.id
_entity.type
_entity.pdbx_description
1 polymer ?
#
loop_
_entity_poly.entity_id
_entity_poly.type
_entity_poly.pdbx_seq_one_letter_code
_entity_poly.pdbx_strand_id
1 'polypeptide(L)'
;MYRIGLDIGSTTAKIVAIDKNDNIIYNKYERHNAQMLNVVLSFLNGLRSIIGDDDIIFKVSGSIGMGFAERYGIPFVQEVVAASKTIQRFYPITNTMIDIGGEDAKIVFFKNGDTDELRMNGNCAGGTGAF
;
A
#
# COMPACT_ATOMS: atom_id res chain seq x y z
N MET A 1 -11.61 -2.58 -16.66
CA MET A 1 -11.64 -2.36 -15.19
C MET A 1 -10.25 -2.56 -14.63
N TYR A 2 -9.74 -1.58 -13.89
CA TYR A 2 -8.43 -1.58 -13.26
C TYR A 2 -8.55 -1.63 -11.74
N ARG A 3 -7.54 -2.15 -11.05
CA ARG A 3 -7.45 -2.18 -9.59
C ARG A 3 -6.30 -1.29 -9.15
N ILE A 4 -6.59 -0.35 -8.26
CA ILE A 4 -5.67 0.69 -7.85
C ILE A 4 -5.51 0.63 -6.33
N GLY A 5 -4.27 0.59 -5.88
CA GLY A 5 -3.88 0.71 -4.48
C GLY A 5 -3.07 2.00 -4.28
N LEU A 6 -3.47 2.79 -3.29
CA LEU A 6 -2.75 3.97 -2.82
C LEU A 6 -2.33 3.77 -1.37
N ASP A 7 -1.03 3.79 -1.12
CA ASP A 7 -0.45 3.70 0.22
C ASP A 7 0.10 5.07 0.62
N ILE A 8 -0.45 5.64 1.70
CA ILE A 8 -0.03 6.95 2.23
C ILE A 8 0.53 6.75 3.63
N GLY A 9 1.85 6.68 3.70
CA GLY A 9 2.59 6.64 4.95
C GLY A 9 2.95 8.03 5.49
N SER A 10 3.64 8.07 6.62
CA SER A 10 4.06 9.32 7.28
C SER A 10 5.03 10.16 6.44
N THR A 11 5.84 9.54 5.60
CA THR A 11 6.89 10.20 4.81
C THR A 11 6.73 10.05 3.30
N THR A 12 6.09 8.98 2.85
CA THR A 12 6.01 8.58 1.44
C THR A 12 4.59 8.27 1.02
N ALA A 13 4.30 8.50 -0.26
CA ALA A 13 3.09 8.01 -0.92
C ALA A 13 3.50 7.08 -2.07
N LYS A 14 2.71 6.04 -2.28
CA LYS A 14 2.89 5.04 -3.32
C LYS A 14 1.57 4.76 -3.99
N ILE A 15 1.58 4.60 -5.30
CA ILE A 15 0.41 4.15 -6.06
C ILE A 15 0.81 3.00 -6.98
N VAL A 16 -0.06 2.02 -7.09
CA VAL A 16 0.05 0.93 -8.05
C VAL A 16 -1.29 0.72 -8.72
N ALA A 17 -1.31 0.63 -10.03
CA ALA A 17 -2.47 0.23 -10.81
C ALA A 17 -2.16 -1.04 -11.61
N ILE A 18 -3.06 -2.00 -11.53
CA ILE A 18 -2.95 -3.29 -12.24
C ILE A 18 -4.18 -3.52 -13.12
N ASP A 19 -3.95 -4.20 -14.24
CA ASP A 19 -5.02 -4.64 -15.15
C ASP A 19 -5.73 -5.92 -14.65
N LYS A 20 -6.64 -6.44 -15.45
CA LYS A 20 -7.39 -7.68 -15.15
C LYS A 20 -6.51 -8.93 -15.06
N ASN A 21 -5.31 -8.89 -15.65
CA ASN A 21 -4.35 -9.99 -15.68
C ASN A 21 -3.24 -9.84 -14.62
N ASP A 22 -3.40 -8.91 -13.66
CA ASP A 22 -2.41 -8.55 -12.64
C ASP A 22 -1.11 -7.90 -13.17
N ASN A 23 -1.10 -7.43 -14.42
CA ASN A 23 0.04 -6.68 -14.94
C ASN A 23 0.03 -5.26 -14.35
N ILE A 24 1.18 -4.81 -13.85
CA ILE A 24 1.35 -3.43 -13.40
C ILE A 24 1.39 -2.52 -14.63
N ILE A 25 0.40 -1.63 -14.73
CA ILE A 25 0.28 -0.66 -15.83
C ILE A 25 0.78 0.73 -15.42
N TYR A 26 0.79 1.01 -14.11
CA TYR A 26 1.26 2.27 -13.56
C TYR A 26 1.74 2.06 -12.12
N ASN A 27 2.86 2.69 -11.77
CA ASN A 27 3.31 2.78 -10.39
C ASN A 27 4.11 4.07 -10.17
N LYS A 28 4.02 4.61 -8.96
CA LYS A 28 4.82 5.74 -8.47
C LYS A 28 5.12 5.57 -6.99
N TYR A 29 6.28 6.08 -6.58
CA TYR A 29 6.73 6.15 -5.21
C TYR A 29 7.44 7.49 -5.01
N GLU A 30 6.92 8.32 -4.10
CA GLU A 30 7.49 9.65 -3.84
C GLU A 30 7.43 10.02 -2.35
N ARG A 31 8.42 10.79 -1.90
CA ARG A 31 8.33 11.50 -0.61
C ARG A 31 7.36 12.66 -0.75
N HIS A 32 6.38 12.77 0.15
CA HIS A 32 5.40 13.85 0.05
C HIS A 32 5.79 15.14 0.75
N ASN A 33 6.84 15.14 1.62
CA ASN A 33 7.34 16.35 2.30
C ASN A 33 6.23 17.22 2.91
N ALA A 34 5.27 16.60 3.59
CA ALA A 34 4.04 17.19 4.11
C ALA A 34 3.07 17.77 3.05
N GLN A 35 3.32 17.58 1.76
CA GLN A 35 2.44 17.99 0.66
C GLN A 35 1.70 16.78 0.04
N MET A 36 1.18 15.91 0.88
CA MET A 36 0.55 14.64 0.49
C MET A 36 -0.50 14.80 -0.61
N LEU A 37 -1.40 15.79 -0.50
CA LEU A 37 -2.45 15.99 -1.49
C LEU A 37 -1.91 16.30 -2.88
N ASN A 38 -0.85 17.12 -2.97
CA ASN A 38 -0.23 17.46 -4.26
C ASN A 38 0.38 16.22 -4.93
N VAL A 39 1.05 15.36 -4.15
CA VAL A 39 1.64 14.13 -4.64
C VAL A 39 0.54 13.15 -5.10
N VAL A 40 -0.52 12.96 -4.30
CA VAL A 40 -1.63 12.09 -4.66
C VAL A 40 -2.35 12.59 -5.92
N LEU A 41 -2.61 13.89 -6.05
CA LEU A 41 -3.21 14.47 -7.26
C LEU A 41 -2.31 14.26 -8.49
N SER A 42 -1.00 14.43 -8.35
CA SER A 42 -0.04 14.14 -9.43
C SER A 42 -0.12 12.68 -9.88
N PHE A 43 -0.18 11.74 -8.92
CA PHE A 43 -0.33 10.31 -9.22
C PHE A 43 -1.63 10.03 -9.98
N LEU A 44 -2.75 10.56 -9.49
CA LEU A 44 -4.07 10.33 -10.11
C LEU A 44 -4.17 10.93 -11.51
N ASN A 45 -3.60 12.11 -11.72
CA ASN A 45 -3.55 12.74 -13.07
C ASN A 45 -2.69 11.89 -14.03
N GLY A 46 -1.52 11.40 -13.58
CA GLY A 46 -0.68 10.53 -14.37
C GLY A 46 -1.37 9.20 -14.71
N LEU A 47 -2.07 8.61 -13.75
CA LEU A 47 -2.84 7.40 -13.96
C LEU A 47 -4.00 7.63 -14.97
N ARG A 48 -4.76 8.71 -14.79
CA ARG A 48 -5.89 9.05 -15.68
C ARG A 48 -5.45 9.21 -17.15
N SER A 49 -4.26 9.71 -17.39
CA SER A 49 -3.72 9.83 -18.76
C SER A 49 -3.49 8.47 -19.44
N ILE A 50 -3.41 7.38 -18.65
CA ILE A 50 -3.18 6.01 -19.14
C ILE A 50 -4.49 5.26 -19.29
N ILE A 51 -5.36 5.31 -18.26
CA ILE A 51 -6.59 4.50 -18.21
C ILE A 51 -7.84 5.24 -18.71
N GLY A 52 -7.78 6.56 -18.90
CA GLY A 52 -8.93 7.36 -19.29
C GLY A 52 -10.05 7.32 -18.23
N ASP A 53 -11.28 7.13 -18.70
CA ASP A 53 -12.49 7.06 -17.87
C ASP A 53 -12.98 5.61 -17.65
N ASP A 54 -12.09 4.63 -17.75
CA ASP A 54 -12.42 3.23 -17.48
C ASP A 54 -12.82 2.99 -16.01
N ASP A 55 -13.63 1.98 -15.78
CA ASP A 55 -14.04 1.54 -14.45
C ASP A 55 -12.83 1.12 -13.61
N ILE A 56 -12.83 1.54 -12.36
CA ILE A 56 -11.77 1.27 -11.40
C ILE A 56 -12.30 0.70 -10.08
N ILE A 57 -11.49 -0.15 -9.44
CA ILE A 57 -11.59 -0.47 -8.03
C ILE A 57 -10.44 0.24 -7.33
N PHE A 58 -10.74 1.12 -6.38
CA PHE A 58 -9.76 1.93 -5.68
C PHE A 58 -9.77 1.64 -4.19
N LYS A 59 -8.61 1.39 -3.60
CA LYS A 59 -8.44 1.19 -2.16
C LYS A 59 -7.23 1.97 -1.66
N VAL A 60 -7.31 2.38 -0.40
CA VAL A 60 -6.27 3.16 0.27
C VAL A 60 -5.71 2.36 1.45
N SER A 61 -4.42 2.52 1.71
CA SER A 61 -3.68 1.95 2.83
C SER A 61 -2.72 3.00 3.40
N GLY A 62 -1.98 2.62 4.45
CA GLY A 62 -0.95 3.47 5.06
C GLY A 62 -1.43 4.20 6.30
N SER A 63 -0.47 4.63 7.14
CA SER A 63 -0.74 5.25 8.44
C SER A 63 -1.55 6.56 8.36
N ILE A 64 -1.32 7.36 7.30
CA ILE A 64 -2.11 8.58 7.00
C ILE A 64 -3.30 8.26 6.09
N GLY A 65 -3.24 7.15 5.37
CA GLY A 65 -4.26 6.74 4.40
C GLY A 65 -5.65 6.57 4.99
N MET A 66 -5.77 6.19 6.26
CA MET A 66 -7.08 6.04 6.92
C MET A 66 -7.87 7.35 6.93
N GLY A 67 -7.28 8.46 7.39
CA GLY A 67 -7.94 9.75 7.41
C GLY A 67 -8.27 10.27 6.00
N PHE A 68 -7.41 9.99 5.03
CA PHE A 68 -7.68 10.29 3.63
C PHE A 68 -8.88 9.48 3.10
N ALA A 69 -8.90 8.17 3.36
CA ALA A 69 -9.95 7.27 2.95
C ALA A 69 -11.32 7.67 3.54
N GLU A 70 -11.38 7.98 4.84
CA GLU A 70 -12.59 8.48 5.51
C GLU A 70 -13.09 9.78 4.89
N ARG A 71 -12.20 10.74 4.65
CA ARG A 71 -12.56 12.05 4.10
C ARG A 71 -13.19 11.96 2.71
N TYR A 72 -12.73 11.03 1.88
CA TYR A 72 -13.17 10.89 0.49
C TYR A 72 -14.09 9.70 0.23
N GLY A 73 -14.52 8.97 1.28
CA GLY A 73 -15.40 7.83 1.16
C GLY A 73 -14.80 6.64 0.40
N ILE A 74 -13.47 6.46 0.49
CA ILE A 74 -12.74 5.40 -0.22
C ILE A 74 -12.51 4.23 0.73
N PRO A 75 -12.65 2.96 0.28
CA PRO A 75 -12.35 1.81 1.12
C PRO A 75 -10.90 1.79 1.59
N PHE A 76 -10.69 1.62 2.91
CA PHE A 76 -9.38 1.49 3.55
C PHE A 76 -9.03 0.02 3.80
N VAL A 77 -7.76 -0.32 3.64
CA VAL A 77 -7.19 -1.64 3.96
C VAL A 77 -5.97 -1.44 4.83
N GLN A 78 -5.88 -2.16 5.93
CA GLN A 78 -4.68 -2.14 6.77
C GLN A 78 -3.46 -2.67 5.99
N GLU A 79 -2.30 -2.06 6.20
CA GLU A 79 -1.04 -2.39 5.50
C GLU A 79 -0.69 -3.88 5.60
N VAL A 80 -0.76 -4.43 6.82
CA VAL A 80 -0.44 -5.84 7.07
C VAL A 80 -1.40 -6.78 6.33
N VAL A 81 -2.68 -6.40 6.20
CA VAL A 81 -3.67 -7.19 5.45
C VAL A 81 -3.36 -7.14 3.96
N ALA A 82 -3.06 -5.96 3.43
CA ALA A 82 -2.71 -5.79 2.03
C ALA A 82 -1.43 -6.57 1.67
N ALA A 83 -0.38 -6.44 2.48
CA ALA A 83 0.88 -7.15 2.30
C ALA A 83 0.70 -8.67 2.39
N SER A 84 -0.03 -9.16 3.42
CA SER A 84 -0.30 -10.60 3.58
C SER A 84 -1.05 -11.18 2.38
N LYS A 85 -2.06 -10.48 1.85
CA LYS A 85 -2.79 -10.90 0.65
C LYS A 85 -1.90 -10.96 -0.59
N THR A 86 -0.97 -10.02 -0.73
CA THR A 86 0.02 -10.01 -1.81
C THR A 86 0.94 -11.23 -1.72
N ILE A 87 1.47 -11.51 -0.53
CA ILE A 87 2.34 -12.68 -0.29
C ILE A 87 1.58 -13.97 -0.58
N GLN A 88 0.38 -14.14 -0.04
CA GLN A 88 -0.44 -15.34 -0.29
C GLN A 88 -0.70 -15.57 -1.79
N ARG A 89 -0.90 -14.49 -2.56
CA ARG A 89 -1.20 -14.59 -3.99
C ARG A 89 0.02 -14.89 -4.85
N PHE A 90 1.12 -14.17 -4.64
CA PHE A 90 2.29 -14.21 -5.53
C PHE A 90 3.46 -15.03 -4.99
N TYR A 91 3.48 -15.30 -3.68
CA TYR A 91 4.56 -16.01 -2.99
C TYR A 91 4.01 -17.04 -1.99
N PRO A 92 3.16 -18.00 -2.44
CA PRO A 92 2.37 -18.86 -1.53
C PRO A 92 3.21 -19.80 -0.65
N ILE A 93 4.50 -20.00 -0.96
CA ILE A 93 5.41 -20.82 -0.15
C ILE A 93 6.14 -20.03 0.95
N THR A 94 5.86 -18.72 1.06
CA THR A 94 6.49 -17.87 2.07
C THR A 94 6.00 -18.25 3.48
N ASN A 95 6.92 -18.44 4.40
CA ASN A 95 6.62 -18.72 5.80
C ASN A 95 6.70 -17.47 6.70
N THR A 96 7.47 -16.46 6.29
CA THR A 96 7.67 -15.25 7.09
C THR A 96 7.80 -14.04 6.18
N MET A 97 7.12 -12.95 6.55
CA MET A 97 7.27 -11.63 5.93
C MET A 97 7.77 -10.65 6.99
N ILE A 98 8.76 -9.86 6.64
CA ILE A 98 9.22 -8.73 7.44
C ILE A 98 8.93 -7.45 6.65
N ASP A 99 8.12 -6.58 7.23
CA ASP A 99 7.79 -5.27 6.69
C ASP A 99 8.43 -4.19 7.55
N ILE A 100 9.31 -3.40 6.94
CA ILE A 100 10.02 -2.31 7.60
C ILE A 100 9.56 -1.01 6.98
N GLY A 101 8.71 -0.30 7.71
CA GLY A 101 8.13 0.98 7.31
C GLY A 101 8.87 2.19 7.85
N GLY A 102 8.31 3.37 7.59
CA GLY A 102 8.83 4.64 8.09
C GLY A 102 8.66 4.84 9.60
N GLU A 103 7.77 4.10 10.25
CA GLU A 103 7.43 4.27 11.69
C GLU A 103 7.56 2.98 12.49
N ASP A 104 7.39 1.82 11.87
CA ASP A 104 7.35 0.53 12.57
C ASP A 104 8.01 -0.59 11.77
N ALA A 105 8.24 -1.70 12.45
CA ALA A 105 8.59 -2.97 11.83
C ALA A 105 7.54 -4.02 12.21
N LYS A 106 7.12 -4.81 11.25
CA LYS A 106 6.13 -5.87 11.41
C LYS A 106 6.71 -7.20 10.92
N ILE A 107 6.47 -8.26 11.67
CA ILE A 107 6.81 -9.62 11.26
C ILE A 107 5.51 -10.42 11.21
N VAL A 108 5.24 -11.01 10.06
CA VAL A 108 4.07 -11.88 9.85
C VAL A 108 4.55 -13.30 9.57
N PHE A 109 4.05 -14.24 10.32
CA PHE A 109 4.28 -15.67 10.10
C PHE A 109 3.07 -16.27 9.38
N PHE A 110 3.32 -17.10 8.39
CA PHE A 110 2.29 -17.78 7.62
C PHE A 110 2.35 -19.28 7.90
N LYS A 111 1.18 -19.89 8.02
CA LYS A 111 1.02 -21.33 8.17
C LYS A 111 -0.03 -21.80 7.17
N ASN A 112 0.35 -22.77 6.31
CA ASN A 112 -0.54 -23.28 5.27
C ASN A 112 -1.14 -22.18 4.35
N GLY A 113 -0.38 -21.10 4.10
CA GLY A 113 -0.83 -19.97 3.29
C GLY A 113 -1.67 -18.92 4.03
N ASP A 114 -2.03 -19.15 5.30
CA ASP A 114 -2.78 -18.20 6.11
C ASP A 114 -1.87 -17.49 7.13
N THR A 115 -2.27 -16.29 7.55
CA THR A 115 -1.58 -15.56 8.62
C THR A 115 -1.80 -16.28 9.93
N ASP A 116 -0.70 -16.75 10.57
CA ASP A 116 -0.70 -17.46 11.83
C ASP A 116 -0.41 -16.53 13.02
N GLU A 117 0.60 -15.69 12.89
CA GLU A 117 1.03 -14.78 13.95
C GLU A 117 1.53 -13.45 13.35
N LEU A 118 1.18 -12.34 14.01
CA LEU A 118 1.67 -11.00 13.71
C LEU A 118 2.40 -10.44 14.94
N ARG A 119 3.64 -10.01 14.75
CA ARG A 119 4.41 -9.25 15.75
C ARG A 119 4.73 -7.87 15.21
N MET A 120 4.49 -6.84 16.02
CA MET A 120 4.77 -5.45 15.67
C MET A 120 5.71 -4.84 16.71
N ASN A 121 6.70 -4.09 16.24
CA ASN A 121 7.47 -3.19 17.08
C ASN A 121 6.91 -1.78 16.90
N GLY A 122 6.15 -1.30 17.90
CA GLY A 122 5.50 0.02 17.89
C GLY A 122 6.41 1.17 18.32
N ASN A 123 7.65 0.89 18.72
CA ASN A 123 8.63 1.90 19.08
C ASN A 123 9.64 2.05 17.93
N CYS A 124 9.87 3.26 17.49
CA CYS A 124 10.78 3.62 16.40
C CYS A 124 12.28 3.34 16.73
N ALA A 125 12.56 2.23 17.43
CA ALA A 125 13.90 1.85 17.88
C ALA A 125 14.80 1.37 16.72
N GLY A 126 14.24 1.10 15.56
CA GLY A 126 14.95 0.58 14.38
C GLY A 126 15.27 1.63 13.30
N GLY A 127 14.98 2.91 13.53
CA GLY A 127 15.08 3.94 12.51
C GLY A 127 13.83 4.03 11.62
N THR A 128 13.86 4.91 10.59
CA THR A 128 12.67 5.20 9.78
C THR A 128 12.41 4.16 8.68
N GLY A 129 13.36 3.29 8.35
CA GLY A 129 13.26 2.39 7.20
C GLY A 129 13.12 3.09 5.84
N ALA A 130 13.15 4.40 5.81
CA ALA A 130 13.08 5.21 4.60
C ALA A 130 14.48 5.68 4.20
N PHE A 131 15.03 5.03 3.22
CA PHE A 131 16.35 5.36 2.66
C PHE A 131 16.25 6.28 1.47
#